data_cd7da1bc91885c883b55952f8420c09b
#
_entry.id   cd7da1bc91885c883b55952f8420c09b
#
_cell.length_a   1.000
_cell.length_b   1.000
_cell.length_c   1.000
_cell.angle_alpha   90.00
_cell.angle_beta   90.00
_cell.angle_gamma   90.00
#
_symmetry.space_group_name_H-M   'P 1'
#
loop_
_entity.id
_entity.type
_entity.pdbx_description
1 polymer ?
#
loop_
_entity_poly.entity_id
_entity_poly.type
_entity_poly.pdbx_seq_one_letter_code
_entity_poly.pdbx_strand_id
1 'polypeptide(L)'
;MKRLVSLSLALFLSLSAFAQIDYSNDSLRVVNAEWRVDSLDGFTLKRYHFGEGELFCSAQHLFLIEIPASSPRRLAFAHDSIPVEVSTLAERSGALAAVNGSFFDIDAGNPVCFLRINGIDLGENTPGKDDSINRKYYQYATLKLADGRPLIAVPDSNRRWEESLPEKDIMTAGPMLIMNGRMVPQRDDRTFVTHRHNRTALGIRRDGTTLLLVADGRFKHRAEGLSLPELERVMIWLGCTDAINLDGGGSSTMYISDKPNNGIVNYPSDNKNHDHEGQRPVSNAIIIL
;
A
#
# COMPACT_ATOMS: atom_id res chain seq x y z
N MET A 1 -31.73 56.70 42.90
CA MET A 1 -30.41 56.49 42.27
C MET A 1 -30.14 55.02 42.13
N LYS A 2 -30.41 54.44 40.91
CA LYS A 2 -30.13 53.06 40.60
C LYS A 2 -28.87 53.01 39.75
N ARG A 3 -27.80 52.36 40.26
CA ARG A 3 -26.58 52.12 39.49
C ARG A 3 -26.76 50.93 38.60
N LEU A 4 -26.67 51.12 37.28
CA LEU A 4 -26.51 50.03 36.30
C LEU A 4 -25.07 49.55 36.36
N VAL A 5 -24.89 48.28 36.63
CA VAL A 5 -23.62 47.57 36.45
C VAL A 5 -23.66 46.93 35.08
N SER A 6 -22.88 47.43 34.12
CA SER A 6 -22.71 46.79 32.81
C SER A 6 -21.69 45.68 32.95
N LEU A 7 -22.13 44.45 32.71
CA LEU A 7 -21.27 43.26 32.65
C LEU A 7 -20.77 43.13 31.21
N SER A 8 -19.51 43.46 30.97
CA SER A 8 -18.86 43.20 29.67
C SER A 8 -18.42 41.76 29.62
N LEU A 9 -19.13 40.97 28.81
CA LEU A 9 -18.77 39.57 28.50
C LEU A 9 -17.66 39.57 27.43
N ALA A 10 -16.42 39.43 27.84
CA ALA A 10 -15.30 39.24 26.92
C ALA A 10 -15.31 37.79 26.41
N LEU A 11 -15.72 37.63 25.14
CA LEU A 11 -15.71 36.34 24.44
C LEU A 11 -14.26 36.05 23.98
N PHE A 12 -13.53 35.23 24.74
CA PHE A 12 -12.24 34.69 24.32
C PHE A 12 -12.49 33.61 23.25
N LEU A 13 -12.41 33.97 21.98
CA LEU A 13 -12.24 33.02 20.89
C LEU A 13 -10.81 32.49 20.96
N SER A 14 -10.61 31.34 21.57
CA SER A 14 -9.39 30.58 21.41
C SER A 14 -9.37 30.01 20.00
N LEU A 15 -8.74 30.69 19.05
CA LEU A 15 -8.31 30.05 17.79
C LEU A 15 -7.22 29.05 18.18
N SER A 16 -7.58 27.77 18.28
CA SER A 16 -6.63 26.68 18.22
C SER A 16 -6.11 26.62 16.78
N ALA A 17 -5.02 27.34 16.51
CA ALA A 17 -4.24 27.13 15.30
C ALA A 17 -3.68 25.70 15.38
N PHE A 18 -4.31 24.77 14.71
CA PHE A 18 -3.67 23.50 14.39
C PHE A 18 -2.44 23.85 13.55
N ALA A 19 -1.25 23.78 14.14
CA ALA A 19 -0.03 23.93 13.39
C ALA A 19 -0.04 22.86 12.28
N GLN A 20 -0.17 23.30 11.04
CA GLN A 20 -0.10 22.41 9.89
C GLN A 20 1.35 21.91 9.83
N ILE A 21 1.53 20.58 9.95
CA ILE A 21 2.87 19.98 9.86
C ILE A 21 3.42 20.30 8.45
N ASP A 22 4.57 20.95 8.42
CA ASP A 22 5.26 21.27 7.18
C ASP A 22 6.10 20.07 6.71
N TYR A 23 5.67 19.44 5.65
CA TYR A 23 6.33 18.30 4.99
C TYR A 23 7.21 18.70 3.80
N SER A 24 7.50 19.99 3.59
CA SER A 24 8.27 20.45 2.43
C SER A 24 9.66 19.83 2.36
N ASN A 25 10.34 19.70 3.49
CA ASN A 25 11.66 19.06 3.57
C ASN A 25 11.57 17.54 3.28
N ASP A 26 10.55 16.86 3.76
CA ASP A 26 10.35 15.42 3.51
C ASP A 26 10.07 15.16 2.03
N SER A 27 9.27 16.01 1.38
CA SER A 27 9.04 15.96 -0.05
C SER A 27 10.34 16.04 -0.85
N LEU A 28 11.19 17.03 -0.53
CA LEU A 28 12.49 17.21 -1.20
C LEU A 28 13.42 16.02 -0.98
N ARG A 29 13.40 15.42 0.22
CA ARG A 29 14.20 14.23 0.53
C ARG A 29 13.80 13.03 -0.33
N VAL A 30 12.50 12.78 -0.51
CA VAL A 30 12.02 11.67 -1.35
C VAL A 30 12.31 11.92 -2.83
N VAL A 31 12.06 13.14 -3.32
CA VAL A 31 12.24 13.49 -4.75
C VAL A 31 13.71 13.49 -5.15
N ASN A 32 14.60 13.97 -4.28
CA ASN A 32 16.03 14.08 -4.55
C ASN A 32 16.85 12.90 -3.98
N ALA A 33 16.21 11.86 -3.47
CA ALA A 33 16.91 10.70 -2.94
C ALA A 33 17.80 10.06 -4.01
N GLU A 34 19.04 9.76 -3.67
CA GLU A 34 19.98 9.04 -4.53
C GLU A 34 19.68 7.54 -4.46
N TRP A 35 18.58 7.14 -5.09
CA TRP A 35 18.15 5.76 -5.10
C TRP A 35 19.22 4.83 -5.67
N ARG A 36 19.52 3.76 -4.94
CA ARG A 36 20.26 2.65 -5.55
C ARG A 36 19.33 1.97 -6.57
N VAL A 37 19.74 1.96 -7.83
CA VAL A 37 18.92 1.49 -8.96
C VAL A 37 19.54 0.24 -9.57
N ASP A 38 18.74 -0.82 -9.65
CA ASP A 38 19.06 -2.02 -10.43
C ASP A 38 18.11 -2.04 -11.65
N SER A 39 18.68 -1.94 -12.85
CA SER A 39 17.91 -2.09 -14.09
C SER A 39 17.71 -3.58 -14.38
N LEU A 40 16.46 -3.97 -14.58
CA LEU A 40 16.04 -5.34 -14.82
C LEU A 40 15.35 -5.42 -16.18
N ASP A 41 14.95 -6.63 -16.60
CA ASP A 41 14.31 -6.82 -17.89
C ASP A 41 12.90 -6.20 -17.91
N GLY A 42 12.82 -4.99 -18.43
CA GLY A 42 11.57 -4.22 -18.60
C GLY A 42 11.07 -3.47 -17.36
N PHE A 43 11.79 -3.47 -16.26
CA PHE A 43 11.46 -2.70 -15.05
C PHE A 43 12.72 -2.35 -14.25
N THR A 44 12.58 -1.51 -13.23
CA THR A 44 13.71 -1.17 -12.33
C THR A 44 13.33 -1.46 -10.89
N LEU A 45 14.31 -1.93 -10.10
CA LEU A 45 14.24 -1.95 -8.65
C LEU A 45 15.03 -0.75 -8.12
N LYS A 46 14.39 0.05 -7.27
CA LYS A 46 14.99 1.18 -6.57
C LYS A 46 14.91 0.96 -5.06
N ARG A 47 15.99 1.29 -4.36
CA ARG A 47 16.06 1.14 -2.89
C ARG A 47 16.70 2.37 -2.28
N TYR A 48 16.11 2.86 -1.18
CA TYR A 48 16.70 3.95 -0.41
C TYR A 48 16.43 3.77 1.08
N HIS A 49 17.46 4.01 1.87
CA HIS A 49 17.38 4.00 3.32
C HIS A 49 17.56 5.43 3.84
N PHE A 50 16.48 6.00 4.35
CA PHE A 50 16.50 7.26 5.11
C PHE A 50 16.95 6.97 6.53
N GLY A 51 18.02 7.63 6.98
CA GLY A 51 18.55 7.49 8.33
C GLY A 51 17.60 8.00 9.41
N GLU A 52 18.00 7.84 10.66
CA GLU A 52 17.20 8.29 11.80
C GLU A 52 16.90 9.78 11.72
N GLY A 53 15.62 10.16 11.81
CA GLY A 53 15.17 11.53 11.73
C GLY A 53 15.09 12.14 10.33
N GLU A 54 15.49 11.43 9.28
CA GLU A 54 15.53 12.00 7.93
C GLU A 54 14.17 12.09 7.26
N LEU A 55 13.31 11.08 7.35
CA LEU A 55 12.00 11.11 6.73
C LEU A 55 10.91 10.95 7.80
N PHE A 56 10.00 11.92 7.88
CA PHE A 56 8.94 11.96 8.91
C PHE A 56 9.51 11.86 10.35
N CYS A 57 10.68 12.47 10.60
CA CYS A 57 11.40 12.38 11.87
C CYS A 57 11.67 10.93 12.31
N SER A 58 11.96 10.03 11.38
CA SER A 58 12.21 8.61 11.63
C SER A 58 13.18 8.01 10.62
N ALA A 59 13.60 6.77 10.86
CA ALA A 59 14.31 5.97 9.88
C ALA A 59 13.30 5.24 9.00
N GLN A 60 13.52 5.25 7.67
CA GLN A 60 12.64 4.58 6.71
C GLN A 60 13.46 3.81 5.68
N HIS A 61 13.00 2.63 5.30
CA HIS A 61 13.60 1.86 4.22
C HIS A 61 12.54 1.55 3.16
N LEU A 62 12.75 2.09 1.96
CA LEU A 62 11.80 2.02 0.87
C LEU A 62 12.37 1.20 -0.29
N PHE A 63 11.54 0.31 -0.81
CA PHE A 63 11.81 -0.54 -1.98
C PHE A 63 10.72 -0.26 -3.01
N LEU A 64 11.14 0.05 -4.22
CA LEU A 64 10.25 0.49 -5.29
C LEU A 64 10.56 -0.25 -6.58
N ILE A 65 9.57 -0.92 -7.15
CA ILE A 65 9.60 -1.40 -8.52
C ILE A 65 8.91 -0.35 -9.40
N GLU A 66 9.58 0.07 -10.48
CA GLU A 66 8.99 0.93 -11.51
C GLU A 66 8.88 0.16 -12.83
N ILE A 67 7.67 0.06 -13.37
CA ILE A 67 7.37 -0.60 -14.65
C ILE A 67 6.91 0.49 -15.61
N PRO A 68 7.73 0.92 -16.58
CA PRO A 68 7.33 1.93 -17.57
C PRO A 68 6.11 1.46 -18.37
N ALA A 69 5.28 2.41 -18.81
CA ALA A 69 4.13 2.10 -19.66
C ALA A 69 4.55 1.38 -20.98
N SER A 70 5.75 1.69 -21.48
CA SER A 70 6.33 1.04 -22.67
C SER A 70 6.91 -0.35 -22.41
N SER A 71 6.99 -0.79 -21.16
CA SER A 71 7.53 -2.11 -20.80
C SER A 71 6.71 -3.23 -21.47
N PRO A 72 7.36 -4.31 -21.93
CA PRO A 72 6.66 -5.53 -22.34
C PRO A 72 6.07 -6.29 -21.16
N ARG A 73 6.50 -5.99 -19.93
CA ARG A 73 6.09 -6.70 -18.72
C ARG A 73 4.65 -6.43 -18.37
N ARG A 74 4.01 -7.43 -17.77
CA ARG A 74 2.59 -7.41 -17.41
C ARG A 74 2.44 -7.82 -15.95
N LEU A 75 1.48 -7.21 -15.29
CA LEU A 75 1.02 -7.68 -13.98
C LEU A 75 0.04 -8.83 -14.16
N ALA A 76 0.09 -9.74 -13.21
CA ALA A 76 -0.93 -10.75 -12.97
C ALA A 76 -1.13 -10.91 -11.46
N PHE A 77 -2.18 -11.64 -11.07
CA PHE A 77 -2.38 -12.05 -9.70
C PHE A 77 -2.03 -13.52 -9.54
N ALA A 78 -1.41 -13.87 -8.42
CA ALA A 78 -1.16 -15.23 -8.01
C ALA A 78 -1.92 -15.52 -6.71
N HIS A 79 -2.41 -16.74 -6.57
CA HIS A 79 -3.15 -17.19 -5.38
C HIS A 79 -2.88 -18.68 -5.15
N ASP A 80 -2.89 -19.08 -3.89
CA ASP A 80 -2.92 -20.49 -3.50
C ASP A 80 -4.05 -20.70 -2.47
N SER A 81 -4.64 -21.89 -2.47
CA SER A 81 -5.69 -22.27 -1.51
C SER A 81 -5.20 -22.37 -0.08
N ILE A 82 -3.91 -22.55 0.10
CA ILE A 82 -3.21 -22.54 1.38
C ILE A 82 -2.19 -21.39 1.32
N PRO A 83 -2.15 -20.47 2.30
CA PRO A 83 -1.16 -19.40 2.31
C PRO A 83 0.27 -19.93 2.16
N VAL A 84 1.01 -19.32 1.26
CA VAL A 84 2.43 -19.60 1.01
C VAL A 84 3.20 -18.30 0.91
N GLU A 85 4.52 -18.36 1.01
CA GLU A 85 5.37 -17.19 0.88
C GLU A 85 5.23 -16.53 -0.49
N VAL A 86 5.44 -15.21 -0.58
CA VAL A 86 5.40 -14.45 -1.84
C VAL A 86 6.42 -15.00 -2.83
N SER A 87 7.62 -15.38 -2.38
CA SER A 87 8.63 -16.04 -3.20
C SER A 87 8.10 -17.33 -3.84
N THR A 88 7.39 -18.15 -3.07
CA THR A 88 6.78 -19.39 -3.57
C THR A 88 5.71 -19.15 -4.63
N LEU A 89 4.81 -18.15 -4.42
CA LEU A 89 3.83 -17.74 -5.42
C LEU A 89 4.50 -17.26 -6.71
N ALA A 90 5.56 -16.46 -6.58
CA ALA A 90 6.32 -15.94 -7.71
C ALA A 90 7.01 -17.04 -8.49
N GLU A 91 7.74 -17.92 -7.82
CA GLU A 91 8.48 -19.03 -8.44
C GLU A 91 7.53 -19.99 -9.18
N ARG A 92 6.41 -20.39 -8.56
CA ARG A 92 5.41 -21.27 -9.18
C ARG A 92 4.77 -20.64 -10.42
N SER A 93 4.72 -19.30 -10.46
CA SER A 93 4.16 -18.54 -11.59
C SER A 93 5.22 -18.18 -12.65
N GLY A 94 6.50 -18.48 -12.43
CA GLY A 94 7.60 -18.05 -13.29
C GLY A 94 7.77 -16.52 -13.34
N ALA A 95 7.41 -15.83 -12.25
CA ALA A 95 7.44 -14.40 -12.18
C ALA A 95 8.85 -13.84 -12.03
N LEU A 96 9.12 -12.69 -12.67
CA LEU A 96 10.37 -11.95 -12.53
C LEU A 96 10.42 -11.14 -11.23
N ALA A 97 9.26 -10.71 -10.75
CA ALA A 97 9.13 -10.01 -9.49
C ALA A 97 7.72 -10.19 -8.91
N ALA A 98 7.59 -9.97 -7.59
CA ALA A 98 6.30 -10.00 -6.92
C ALA A 98 6.28 -9.11 -5.66
N VAL A 99 5.08 -8.71 -5.28
CA VAL A 99 4.78 -8.18 -3.94
C VAL A 99 3.54 -8.90 -3.40
N ASN A 100 3.36 -8.91 -2.07
CA ASN A 100 2.12 -9.39 -1.47
C ASN A 100 0.91 -8.61 -2.01
N GLY A 101 -0.23 -9.26 -2.06
CA GLY A 101 -1.47 -8.70 -2.60
C GLY A 101 -2.40 -8.12 -1.54
N SER A 102 -3.67 -8.50 -1.60
CA SER A 102 -4.73 -7.99 -0.73
C SER A 102 -4.88 -8.77 0.57
N PHE A 103 -5.79 -8.28 1.42
CA PHE A 103 -6.03 -8.79 2.77
C PHE A 103 -6.65 -10.19 2.77
N PHE A 104 -6.23 -10.98 3.74
CA PHE A 104 -6.73 -12.33 3.97
C PHE A 104 -6.91 -12.60 5.46
N ASP A 105 -7.65 -13.63 5.80
CA ASP A 105 -7.76 -14.12 7.17
C ASP A 105 -6.52 -14.95 7.49
N ILE A 106 -5.74 -14.51 8.49
CA ILE A 106 -4.45 -15.14 8.83
C ILE A 106 -4.67 -16.56 9.36
N ASP A 107 -5.75 -16.79 10.09
CA ASP A 107 -6.04 -18.08 10.73
C ASP A 107 -6.68 -19.05 9.73
N ALA A 108 -7.61 -18.58 8.92
CA ALA A 108 -8.34 -19.39 7.93
C ALA A 108 -7.60 -19.50 6.58
N GLY A 109 -6.73 -18.54 6.27
CA GLY A 109 -5.93 -18.52 5.03
C GLY A 109 -6.67 -17.99 3.80
N ASN A 110 -7.98 -17.78 3.85
CA ASN A 110 -8.78 -17.34 2.72
C ASN A 110 -8.75 -15.81 2.52
N PRO A 111 -8.88 -15.30 1.26
CA PRO A 111 -9.05 -13.89 1.00
C PRO A 111 -10.28 -13.32 1.74
N VAL A 112 -10.16 -12.13 2.33
CA VAL A 112 -11.27 -11.38 2.94
C VAL A 112 -11.67 -10.16 2.10
N CYS A 113 -11.02 -10.01 0.96
CA CYS A 113 -11.32 -9.05 -0.09
C CYS A 113 -11.66 -9.80 -1.38
N PHE A 114 -12.46 -9.18 -2.25
CA PHE A 114 -12.78 -9.77 -3.53
C PHE A 114 -11.51 -10.02 -4.35
N LEU A 115 -11.40 -11.24 -4.87
CA LEU A 115 -10.30 -11.67 -5.71
C LEU A 115 -10.85 -12.51 -6.86
N ARG A 116 -10.58 -12.07 -8.09
CA ARG A 116 -10.85 -12.80 -9.32
C ARG A 116 -9.57 -12.95 -10.11
N ILE A 117 -9.27 -14.17 -10.55
CA ILE A 117 -8.10 -14.48 -11.37
C ILE A 117 -8.57 -15.32 -12.56
N ASN A 118 -8.22 -14.88 -13.77
CA ASN A 118 -8.62 -15.56 -15.03
C ASN A 118 -10.14 -15.79 -15.13
N GLY A 119 -10.95 -14.90 -14.56
CA GLY A 119 -12.41 -14.99 -14.57
C GLY A 119 -13.01 -15.90 -13.50
N ILE A 120 -12.20 -16.45 -12.58
CA ILE A 120 -12.63 -17.29 -11.47
C ILE A 120 -12.62 -16.47 -10.18
N ASP A 121 -13.76 -16.38 -9.52
CA ASP A 121 -13.88 -15.71 -8.22
C ASP A 121 -13.33 -16.63 -7.11
N LEU A 122 -12.28 -16.16 -6.44
CA LEU A 122 -11.50 -16.90 -5.43
C LEU A 122 -11.67 -16.34 -4.02
N GLY A 123 -12.25 -15.15 -3.88
CA GLY A 123 -12.50 -14.49 -2.62
C GLY A 123 -13.62 -13.48 -2.72
N GLU A 124 -14.28 -13.21 -1.60
CA GLU A 124 -15.37 -12.25 -1.48
C GLU A 124 -15.00 -11.14 -0.48
N ASN A 125 -15.62 -9.97 -0.66
CA ASN A 125 -15.53 -8.92 0.35
C ASN A 125 -16.33 -9.34 1.59
N THR A 126 -15.63 -9.74 2.65
CA THR A 126 -16.28 -10.17 3.89
C THR A 126 -16.99 -9.00 4.59
N PRO A 127 -18.21 -9.20 5.13
CA PRO A 127 -18.94 -8.16 5.82
C PRO A 127 -18.23 -7.67 7.09
N GLY A 128 -18.59 -6.47 7.56
CA GLY A 128 -18.22 -5.99 8.88
C GLY A 128 -18.89 -6.80 10.00
N LYS A 129 -18.47 -6.56 11.25
CA LYS A 129 -18.99 -7.26 12.44
C LYS A 129 -20.49 -7.03 12.67
N ASP A 130 -21.03 -5.94 12.14
CA ASP A 130 -22.42 -5.51 12.26
C ASP A 130 -23.30 -6.04 11.12
N ASP A 131 -22.81 -7.00 10.34
CA ASP A 131 -23.50 -7.58 9.17
C ASP A 131 -23.99 -6.51 8.16
N SER A 132 -23.37 -5.33 8.21
CA SER A 132 -23.70 -4.24 7.32
C SER A 132 -23.34 -4.59 5.88
N ILE A 133 -24.16 -4.13 4.95
CA ILE A 133 -23.89 -4.21 3.51
C ILE A 133 -22.66 -3.37 3.14
N ASN A 134 -22.17 -2.56 4.09
CA ASN A 134 -21.05 -1.66 3.88
C ASN A 134 -19.73 -2.40 3.83
N ARG A 135 -18.83 -1.88 2.99
CA ARG A 135 -17.46 -2.37 2.86
C ARG A 135 -16.67 -2.08 4.13
N LYS A 136 -15.73 -2.97 4.43
CA LYS A 136 -14.69 -2.66 5.40
C LYS A 136 -13.74 -1.61 4.83
N TYR A 137 -13.12 -0.86 5.72
CA TYR A 137 -12.19 0.23 5.39
C TYR A 137 -11.13 -0.17 4.33
N TYR A 138 -10.56 -1.36 4.43
CA TYR A 138 -9.56 -1.88 3.50
C TYR A 138 -10.17 -2.53 2.23
N GLN A 139 -11.45 -2.28 1.94
CA GLN A 139 -12.16 -2.76 0.75
C GLN A 139 -12.64 -1.61 -0.14
N TYR A 140 -12.09 -0.39 0.04
CA TYR A 140 -12.53 0.81 -0.68
C TYR A 140 -11.64 1.20 -1.86
N ALA A 141 -10.94 0.23 -2.44
CA ALA A 141 -10.27 0.39 -3.72
C ALA A 141 -10.26 -0.94 -4.47
N THR A 142 -10.38 -0.87 -5.79
CA THR A 142 -10.38 -2.06 -6.63
C THR A 142 -9.34 -1.92 -7.72
N LEU A 143 -8.39 -2.85 -7.73
CA LEU A 143 -7.39 -3.00 -8.77
C LEU A 143 -7.94 -3.97 -9.82
N LYS A 144 -7.94 -3.52 -11.08
CA LYS A 144 -8.32 -4.33 -12.24
C LYS A 144 -7.15 -4.42 -13.19
N LEU A 145 -7.00 -5.54 -13.88
CA LEU A 145 -5.98 -5.68 -14.91
C LEU A 145 -6.65 -5.77 -16.28
N ALA A 146 -6.28 -4.84 -17.17
CA ALA A 146 -6.63 -4.86 -18.59
C ALA A 146 -5.36 -5.21 -19.37
N ASP A 147 -5.31 -6.42 -19.95
CA ASP A 147 -4.11 -6.96 -20.60
C ASP A 147 -2.84 -6.84 -19.74
N GLY A 148 -2.98 -7.10 -18.43
CA GLY A 148 -1.90 -7.00 -17.44
C GLY A 148 -1.48 -5.57 -17.10
N ARG A 149 -2.24 -4.54 -17.52
CA ARG A 149 -2.05 -3.14 -17.12
C ARG A 149 -3.01 -2.79 -15.99
N PRO A 150 -2.53 -2.19 -14.91
CA PRO A 150 -3.36 -1.88 -13.76
C PRO A 150 -4.27 -0.67 -14.03
N LEU A 151 -5.50 -0.79 -13.58
CA LEU A 151 -6.50 0.27 -13.50
C LEU A 151 -7.06 0.27 -12.09
N ILE A 152 -7.13 1.43 -11.47
CA ILE A 152 -7.69 1.57 -10.12
C ILE A 152 -9.09 2.17 -10.23
N ALA A 153 -10.05 1.54 -9.56
CA ALA A 153 -11.43 2.00 -9.49
C ALA A 153 -11.87 2.18 -8.04
N VAL A 154 -12.75 3.14 -7.82
CA VAL A 154 -13.45 3.30 -6.54
C VAL A 154 -14.74 2.49 -6.63
N PRO A 155 -14.92 1.47 -5.80
CA PRO A 155 -16.16 0.72 -5.77
C PRO A 155 -17.31 1.57 -5.22
N ASP A 156 -18.53 1.22 -5.59
CA ASP A 156 -19.71 1.76 -4.92
C ASP A 156 -19.86 1.18 -3.49
N SER A 157 -20.92 1.55 -2.78
CA SER A 157 -21.18 1.07 -1.43
C SER A 157 -21.53 -0.42 -1.35
N ASN A 158 -21.97 -1.03 -2.46
CA ASN A 158 -22.29 -2.44 -2.52
C ASN A 158 -21.02 -3.29 -2.50
N ARG A 159 -20.85 -4.13 -1.49
CA ARG A 159 -19.66 -5.00 -1.36
C ARG A 159 -19.53 -6.06 -2.45
N ARG A 160 -20.59 -6.32 -3.23
CA ARG A 160 -20.61 -7.25 -4.36
C ARG A 160 -20.45 -6.54 -5.71
N TRP A 161 -20.12 -5.25 -5.70
CA TRP A 161 -19.99 -4.45 -6.92
C TRP A 161 -18.99 -5.07 -7.93
N GLU A 162 -17.89 -5.63 -7.44
CA GLU A 162 -16.86 -6.25 -8.28
C GLU A 162 -17.36 -7.43 -9.09
N GLU A 163 -18.37 -8.15 -8.60
CA GLU A 163 -18.97 -9.30 -9.32
C GLU A 163 -19.60 -8.86 -10.65
N SER A 164 -20.02 -7.60 -10.76
CA SER A 164 -20.60 -7.02 -11.97
C SER A 164 -19.57 -6.57 -13.01
N LEU A 165 -18.30 -6.53 -12.64
CA LEU A 165 -17.23 -6.06 -13.52
C LEU A 165 -16.83 -7.11 -14.56
N PRO A 166 -16.56 -6.70 -15.82
CA PRO A 166 -16.25 -7.63 -16.90
C PRO A 166 -14.80 -8.14 -16.90
N GLU A 167 -13.90 -7.48 -16.13
CA GLU A 167 -12.48 -7.83 -16.13
C GLU A 167 -12.25 -9.23 -15.52
N LYS A 168 -11.31 -9.97 -16.12
CA LYS A 168 -10.96 -11.32 -15.69
C LYS A 168 -10.06 -11.35 -14.45
N ASP A 169 -9.36 -10.25 -14.19
CA ASP A 169 -8.43 -10.13 -13.07
C ASP A 169 -8.78 -8.89 -12.26
N ILE A 170 -9.28 -9.12 -11.04
CA ILE A 170 -9.77 -8.10 -10.12
C ILE A 170 -9.28 -8.42 -8.72
N MET A 171 -8.77 -7.42 -8.02
CA MET A 171 -8.35 -7.50 -6.62
C MET A 171 -8.87 -6.30 -5.85
N THR A 172 -9.73 -6.51 -4.88
CA THR A 172 -10.11 -5.45 -3.93
C THR A 172 -9.04 -5.31 -2.85
N ALA A 173 -8.69 -4.10 -2.54
CA ALA A 173 -7.76 -3.74 -1.47
C ALA A 173 -8.10 -2.34 -0.92
N GLY A 174 -7.21 -1.74 -0.18
CA GLY A 174 -7.42 -0.37 0.30
C GLY A 174 -6.75 -0.03 1.63
N PRO A 175 -6.94 1.19 2.06
CA PRO A 175 -7.80 2.20 1.41
C PRO A 175 -7.19 2.76 0.11
N MET A 176 -8.01 3.52 -0.63
CA MET A 176 -7.52 4.40 -1.69
C MET A 176 -6.60 5.46 -1.05
N LEU A 177 -5.42 5.66 -1.62
CA LEU A 177 -4.45 6.66 -1.17
C LEU A 177 -4.51 7.93 -2.03
N ILE A 178 -4.50 7.77 -3.34
CA ILE A 178 -4.51 8.87 -4.30
C ILE A 178 -5.53 8.56 -5.37
N MET A 179 -6.28 9.58 -5.77
CA MET A 179 -7.22 9.53 -6.88
C MET A 179 -7.15 10.82 -7.70
N ASN A 180 -6.93 10.70 -9.00
CA ASN A 180 -6.82 11.84 -9.94
C ASN A 180 -5.81 12.90 -9.46
N GLY A 181 -4.66 12.49 -8.94
CA GLY A 181 -3.59 13.37 -8.46
C GLY A 181 -3.87 14.05 -7.12
N ARG A 182 -4.88 13.61 -6.38
CA ARG A 182 -5.24 14.16 -5.06
C ARG A 182 -5.20 13.06 -4.00
N MET A 183 -4.59 13.36 -2.87
CA MET A 183 -4.65 12.48 -1.70
C MET A 183 -6.10 12.30 -1.25
N VAL A 184 -6.48 11.08 -0.91
CA VAL A 184 -7.81 10.74 -0.40
C VAL A 184 -7.76 10.76 1.13
N PRO A 185 -8.39 11.72 1.81
CA PRO A 185 -8.30 11.84 3.26
C PRO A 185 -8.70 10.55 3.96
N GLN A 186 -7.83 10.03 4.80
CA GLN A 186 -8.13 8.85 5.61
C GLN A 186 -9.04 9.27 6.76
N ARG A 187 -10.25 8.73 6.80
CA ARG A 187 -11.32 9.12 7.74
C ARG A 187 -11.36 8.27 9.01
N ASP A 188 -10.31 7.53 9.27
CA ASP A 188 -10.27 6.57 10.37
C ASP A 188 -9.10 6.92 11.30
N ASP A 189 -9.34 6.91 12.61
CA ASP A 189 -8.35 7.12 13.66
C ASP A 189 -7.75 5.83 14.21
N ARG A 190 -8.17 4.68 13.66
CA ARG A 190 -7.66 3.38 14.10
C ARG A 190 -6.14 3.28 13.93
N THR A 191 -5.55 2.41 14.73
CA THR A 191 -4.10 2.12 14.70
C THR A 191 -3.61 1.71 13.31
N PHE A 192 -4.47 1.03 12.53
CA PHE A 192 -4.19 0.69 11.14
C PHE A 192 -3.87 1.91 10.27
N VAL A 193 -4.52 3.05 10.52
CA VAL A 193 -4.31 4.30 9.77
C VAL A 193 -3.17 5.12 10.35
N THR A 194 -3.19 5.32 11.67
CA THR A 194 -2.38 6.34 12.34
C THR A 194 -1.00 5.83 12.76
N HIS A 195 -0.85 4.53 12.99
CA HIS A 195 0.42 3.95 13.40
C HIS A 195 1.28 3.56 12.20
N ARG A 196 2.59 3.63 12.40
CA ARG A 196 3.57 3.18 11.43
C ARG A 196 3.66 1.65 11.42
N HIS A 197 3.60 1.08 10.22
CA HIS A 197 3.73 -0.34 9.93
C HIS A 197 4.50 -0.53 8.64
N ASN A 198 4.97 -1.75 8.39
CA ASN A 198 5.34 -2.14 7.04
C ASN A 198 4.14 -1.90 6.13
N ARG A 199 4.38 -1.35 4.94
CA ARG A 199 3.33 -1.05 3.95
C ARG A 199 3.70 -1.59 2.60
N THR A 200 2.68 -2.01 1.88
CA THR A 200 2.76 -2.32 0.45
C THR A 200 1.72 -1.48 -0.27
N ALA A 201 2.11 -0.89 -1.39
CA ALA A 201 1.21 -0.06 -2.20
C ALA A 201 1.46 -0.25 -3.69
N LEU A 202 0.40 -0.07 -4.49
CA LEU A 202 0.47 0.06 -5.93
C LEU A 202 0.05 1.47 -6.33
N GLY A 203 0.82 2.09 -7.23
CA GLY A 203 0.50 3.40 -7.80
C GLY A 203 0.67 3.44 -9.31
N ILE A 204 0.02 4.40 -9.94
CA ILE A 204 0.08 4.66 -11.37
C ILE A 204 0.42 6.13 -11.56
N ARG A 205 1.45 6.42 -12.36
CA ARG A 205 1.79 7.79 -12.79
C ARG A 205 0.96 8.20 -14.00
N ARG A 206 0.94 9.50 -14.28
CA ARG A 206 0.22 10.07 -15.43
C ARG A 206 0.67 9.48 -16.77
N ASP A 207 1.93 9.11 -16.91
CA ASP A 207 2.48 8.49 -18.12
C ASP A 207 2.19 6.98 -18.24
N GLY A 208 1.42 6.43 -17.29
CA GLY A 208 1.08 5.01 -17.21
C GLY A 208 2.15 4.14 -16.56
N THR A 209 3.26 4.70 -16.06
CA THR A 209 4.25 3.97 -15.28
C THR A 209 3.60 3.41 -14.01
N THR A 210 3.74 2.11 -13.79
CA THR A 210 3.25 1.42 -12.60
C THR A 210 4.32 1.36 -11.53
N LEU A 211 3.97 1.66 -10.30
CA LEU A 211 4.81 1.60 -9.12
C LEU A 211 4.32 0.52 -8.16
N LEU A 212 5.22 -0.34 -7.69
CA LEU A 212 4.99 -1.21 -6.54
C LEU A 212 5.96 -0.80 -5.43
N LEU A 213 5.43 -0.30 -4.32
CA LEU A 213 6.22 0.17 -3.19
C LEU A 213 6.07 -0.78 -2.01
N VAL A 214 7.18 -1.15 -1.40
CA VAL A 214 7.23 -1.73 -0.06
C VAL A 214 8.04 -0.82 0.85
N ALA A 215 7.45 -0.42 1.96
CA ALA A 215 8.12 0.26 3.06
C ALA A 215 8.30 -0.72 4.20
N ASP A 216 9.53 -1.00 4.58
CA ASP A 216 9.80 -1.80 5.78
C ASP A 216 9.37 -1.08 7.04
N GLY A 217 9.07 -1.82 8.09
CA GLY A 217 8.60 -1.23 9.33
C GLY A 217 8.83 -2.15 10.54
N ARG A 218 8.42 -1.66 11.74
CA ARG A 218 8.54 -2.36 13.02
C ARG A 218 9.98 -2.52 13.54
N PHE A 219 10.97 -1.94 12.86
CA PHE A 219 12.37 -1.96 13.30
C PHE A 219 12.80 -0.56 13.73
N LYS A 220 12.69 -0.30 15.04
CA LYS A 220 13.02 0.99 15.64
C LYS A 220 14.45 1.42 15.25
N HIS A 221 14.63 2.71 14.92
CA HIS A 221 15.90 3.30 14.48
C HIS A 221 16.50 2.73 13.18
N ARG A 222 15.80 1.82 12.48
CA ARG A 222 16.25 1.25 11.20
C ARG A 222 15.23 1.42 10.09
N ALA A 223 14.00 0.96 10.34
CA ALA A 223 12.88 1.07 9.44
C ALA A 223 11.60 1.06 10.29
N GLU A 224 11.07 2.23 10.59
CA GLU A 224 9.91 2.33 11.49
C GLU A 224 8.59 2.07 10.77
N GLY A 225 8.61 2.20 9.44
CA GLY A 225 7.43 2.05 8.60
C GLY A 225 6.64 3.35 8.46
N LEU A 226 5.53 3.28 7.76
CA LEU A 226 4.70 4.44 7.43
C LEU A 226 3.30 4.29 8.01
N SER A 227 2.74 5.39 8.51
CA SER A 227 1.30 5.56 8.65
C SER A 227 0.65 5.70 7.27
N LEU A 228 -0.66 5.53 7.13
CA LEU A 228 -1.30 5.71 5.83
C LEU A 228 -1.18 7.15 5.29
N PRO A 229 -1.34 8.21 6.11
CA PRO A 229 -1.08 9.57 5.65
C PRO A 229 0.37 9.83 5.19
N GLU A 230 1.36 9.16 5.78
CA GLU A 230 2.76 9.23 5.32
C GLU A 230 2.95 8.47 4.01
N LEU A 231 2.31 7.29 3.85
CA LEU A 231 2.33 6.51 2.62
C LEU A 231 1.69 7.28 1.45
N GLU A 232 0.55 7.96 1.69
CA GLU A 232 -0.07 8.85 0.69
C GLU A 232 0.90 9.90 0.18
N ARG A 233 1.63 10.57 1.09
CA ARG A 233 2.62 11.57 0.73
C ARG A 233 3.76 11.00 -0.08
N VAL A 234 4.31 9.86 0.33
CA VAL A 234 5.37 9.19 -0.42
C VAL A 234 4.90 8.88 -1.83
N MET A 235 3.71 8.29 -2.01
CA MET A 235 3.18 7.95 -3.33
C MET A 235 2.93 9.17 -4.22
N ILE A 236 2.41 10.28 -3.66
CA ILE A 236 2.22 11.53 -4.44
C ILE A 236 3.56 12.15 -4.83
N TRP A 237 4.57 12.14 -3.94
CA TRP A 237 5.91 12.65 -4.22
C TRP A 237 6.67 11.79 -5.24
N LEU A 238 6.37 10.49 -5.31
CA LEU A 238 6.83 9.60 -6.37
C LEU A 238 6.09 9.81 -7.72
N GLY A 239 5.14 10.75 -7.77
CA GLY A 239 4.45 11.17 -8.99
C GLY A 239 3.19 10.37 -9.34
N CYS A 240 2.64 9.59 -8.40
CA CYS A 240 1.40 8.86 -8.64
C CYS A 240 0.22 9.80 -8.82
N THR A 241 -0.63 9.52 -9.82
CA THR A 241 -1.95 10.11 -9.98
C THR A 241 -3.03 9.28 -9.33
N ASP A 242 -2.80 7.98 -9.23
CA ASP A 242 -3.71 7.03 -8.57
C ASP A 242 -2.87 6.04 -7.76
N ALA A 243 -3.31 5.71 -6.55
CA ALA A 243 -2.61 4.75 -5.70
C ALA A 243 -3.54 4.10 -4.68
N ILE A 244 -3.25 2.84 -4.37
CA ILE A 244 -3.95 2.04 -3.36
C ILE A 244 -2.97 1.44 -2.37
N ASN A 245 -3.42 1.30 -1.12
CA ASN A 245 -2.73 0.48 -0.14
C ASN A 245 -3.13 -0.99 -0.34
N LEU A 246 -2.17 -1.88 -0.20
CA LEU A 246 -2.34 -3.33 -0.18
C LEU A 246 -2.24 -3.85 1.24
N ASP A 247 -2.23 -5.17 1.45
CA ASP A 247 -1.96 -5.72 2.77
C ASP A 247 -0.54 -5.36 3.23
N GLY A 248 -0.39 -5.20 4.53
CA GLY A 248 0.81 -4.66 5.15
C GLY A 248 1.30 -5.49 6.34
N GLY A 249 2.09 -4.85 7.19
CA GLY A 249 2.62 -5.49 8.38
C GLY A 249 3.53 -6.66 8.05
N GLY A 250 3.28 -7.83 8.64
CA GLY A 250 4.07 -9.05 8.39
C GLY A 250 3.98 -9.57 6.94
N SER A 251 2.93 -9.19 6.19
CA SER A 251 2.75 -9.63 4.81
C SER A 251 3.64 -8.87 3.81
N SER A 252 4.13 -7.67 4.18
CA SER A 252 4.89 -6.81 3.27
C SER A 252 6.20 -7.46 2.82
N THR A 253 6.20 -7.95 1.59
CA THR A 253 7.32 -8.68 0.99
C THR A 253 7.49 -8.26 -0.46
N MET A 254 8.73 -8.06 -0.89
CA MET A 254 9.10 -7.83 -2.30
C MET A 254 10.11 -8.87 -2.73
N TYR A 255 9.76 -9.60 -3.78
CA TYR A 255 10.55 -10.63 -4.42
C TYR A 255 11.04 -10.16 -5.79
N ILE A 256 12.28 -10.46 -6.12
CA ILE A 256 12.88 -10.31 -7.46
C ILE A 256 13.61 -11.62 -7.78
N SER A 257 13.32 -12.22 -8.92
CA SER A 257 14.01 -13.44 -9.37
C SER A 257 15.53 -13.22 -9.47
N ASP A 258 16.29 -14.28 -9.27
CA ASP A 258 17.74 -14.29 -9.36
C ASP A 258 18.49 -13.34 -8.39
N LYS A 259 17.80 -12.75 -7.41
CA LYS A 259 18.47 -12.02 -6.33
C LYS A 259 18.83 -12.95 -5.17
N PRO A 260 19.88 -12.60 -4.38
CA PRO A 260 20.19 -13.30 -3.13
C PRO A 260 18.99 -13.41 -2.18
N ASN A 261 19.15 -14.20 -1.11
CA ASN A 261 18.13 -14.38 -0.08
C ASN A 261 16.79 -14.89 -0.63
N ASN A 262 16.85 -15.89 -1.49
CA ASN A 262 15.67 -16.45 -2.14
C ASN A 262 14.83 -15.40 -2.88
N GLY A 263 15.49 -14.40 -3.48
CA GLY A 263 14.85 -13.30 -4.20
C GLY A 263 14.27 -12.19 -3.31
N ILE A 264 14.31 -12.30 -1.98
CA ILE A 264 13.72 -11.29 -1.10
C ILE A 264 14.65 -10.08 -0.97
N VAL A 265 14.14 -8.92 -1.37
CA VAL A 265 14.94 -7.70 -1.44
C VAL A 265 14.68 -6.72 -0.30
N ASN A 266 13.54 -6.79 0.35
CA ASN A 266 13.21 -6.03 1.56
C ASN A 266 13.47 -6.85 2.84
N TYR A 267 13.08 -6.34 4.00
CA TYR A 267 13.24 -6.98 5.31
C TYR A 267 11.85 -7.27 5.91
N PRO A 268 11.21 -8.40 5.52
CA PRO A 268 9.89 -8.74 6.05
C PRO A 268 9.96 -8.97 7.57
N SER A 269 8.91 -8.58 8.29
CA SER A 269 8.97 -8.46 9.76
C SER A 269 8.21 -9.54 10.52
N ASP A 270 7.75 -10.61 9.89
CA ASP A 270 6.91 -11.60 10.57
C ASP A 270 7.69 -12.44 11.58
N ASN A 271 8.97 -12.72 11.32
CA ASN A 271 9.89 -13.37 12.27
C ASN A 271 10.44 -12.40 13.34
N LYS A 272 10.12 -11.09 13.27
CA LYS A 272 10.59 -10.02 14.17
C LYS A 272 12.09 -9.74 14.09
N ASN A 273 12.81 -10.29 13.12
CA ASN A 273 14.22 -10.04 12.84
C ASN A 273 14.36 -9.07 11.67
N HIS A 274 15.45 -8.29 11.67
CA HIS A 274 15.79 -7.43 10.56
C HIS A 274 16.69 -8.20 9.57
N ASP A 275 16.10 -9.19 8.91
CA ASP A 275 16.72 -10.06 7.90
C ASP A 275 15.76 -10.27 6.71
N HIS A 276 16.16 -11.08 5.74
CA HIS A 276 15.36 -11.39 4.57
C HIS A 276 14.50 -12.66 4.71
N GLU A 277 14.47 -13.27 5.90
CA GLU A 277 13.86 -14.59 6.13
C GLU A 277 12.45 -14.47 6.76
N GLY A 278 12.01 -13.25 7.06
CA GLY A 278 10.76 -12.99 7.78
C GLY A 278 9.52 -12.92 6.92
N GLN A 279 9.43 -13.66 5.80
CA GLN A 279 8.23 -13.72 5.00
C GLN A 279 7.07 -14.34 5.78
N ARG A 280 5.89 -13.71 5.70
CA ARG A 280 4.64 -14.35 6.11
C ARG A 280 4.05 -15.10 4.93
N PRO A 281 3.57 -16.35 5.10
CA PRO A 281 2.69 -16.97 4.14
C PRO A 281 1.45 -16.11 3.89
N VAL A 282 1.14 -15.83 2.63
CA VAL A 282 0.03 -14.97 2.20
C VAL A 282 -0.89 -15.72 1.24
N SER A 283 -2.15 -15.29 1.17
CA SER A 283 -3.15 -15.90 0.29
C SER A 283 -2.93 -15.54 -1.18
N ASN A 284 -2.41 -14.36 -1.46
CA ASN A 284 -2.29 -13.86 -2.82
C ASN A 284 -1.16 -12.84 -2.98
N ALA A 285 -0.73 -12.64 -4.22
CA ALA A 285 0.35 -11.74 -4.60
C ALA A 285 0.04 -11.03 -5.92
N ILE A 286 0.68 -9.88 -6.14
CA ILE A 286 0.80 -9.24 -7.46
C ILE A 286 2.16 -9.64 -8.02
N ILE A 287 2.16 -10.23 -9.21
CA ILE A 287 3.34 -10.73 -9.89
C ILE A 287 3.62 -9.99 -11.20
N ILE A 288 4.88 -9.95 -11.62
CA ILE A 288 5.36 -9.37 -12.88
C ILE A 288 5.87 -10.50 -13.76
N LEU A 289 5.29 -10.63 -14.98
CA LEU A 289 5.61 -11.62 -15.98
C LEU A 289 6.33 -11.02 -17.18
#